data_b8864fb419a32ca44c53b615738583f6
#
_entry.id   b8864fb419a32ca44c53b615738583f6
#
_cell.length_a   1.000
_cell.length_b   1.000
_cell.length_c   1.000
_cell.angle_alpha   90.00
_cell.angle_beta   90.00
_cell.angle_gamma   90.00
#
_symmetry.space_group_name_H-M   'P 1'
#
loop_
_entity.id
_entity.type
_entity.pdbx_description
1 polymer ?
#
loop_
_entity_poly.entity_id
_entity_poly.type
_entity_poly.pdbx_seq_one_letter_code
_entity_poly.pdbx_strand_id
1 'polypeptide(L)'
;NDLVLDGDGVLRRDLVHVDGQPPAYLALPLRLWEKAQGNQQLRSTFKNPQLQSRWLTPGSGGYRQVDAAGRQRMLSFLQPGSFPIWNLSSLLDNKIPKADLKGKIILIGSVAPSLRDDFNTPHTRFSAAAQLATMPGVEVHAHRLAALSRLGKGNHYQMDVLPAFTETIALALITA
;
A
#
# COMPACT_ATOMS: atom_id res chain seq x y z
N ASN A 1 -0.08 -12.84 6.48
CA ASN A 1 -0.04 -11.99 5.29
C ASN A 1 -1.06 -10.86 5.46
N ASP A 2 -0.59 -9.63 5.38
CA ASP A 2 -1.38 -8.41 5.57
C ASP A 2 -1.72 -7.70 4.23
N LEU A 3 -1.64 -8.44 3.12
CA LEU A 3 -2.04 -7.98 1.79
C LEU A 3 -3.48 -8.40 1.51
N VAL A 4 -4.30 -7.44 1.09
CA VAL A 4 -5.71 -7.64 0.80
C VAL A 4 -5.95 -7.45 -0.68
N LEU A 5 -6.39 -8.52 -1.34
CA LEU A 5 -6.77 -8.49 -2.75
C LEU A 5 -8.25 -8.14 -2.90
N ASP A 6 -8.57 -7.45 -3.98
CA ASP A 6 -9.95 -7.26 -4.40
C ASP A 6 -10.51 -8.54 -5.05
N GLY A 7 -11.81 -8.61 -5.25
CA GLY A 7 -12.46 -9.78 -5.83
C GLY A 7 -11.99 -10.16 -7.25
N ASP A 8 -11.35 -9.22 -7.96
CA ASP A 8 -10.72 -9.45 -9.27
C ASP A 8 -9.23 -9.83 -9.18
N GLY A 9 -8.73 -10.10 -7.98
CA GLY A 9 -7.34 -10.48 -7.72
C GLY A 9 -6.33 -9.36 -7.81
N VAL A 10 -6.76 -8.09 -7.88
CA VAL A 10 -5.88 -6.92 -7.94
C VAL A 10 -5.71 -6.31 -6.56
N LEU A 11 -4.47 -5.98 -6.20
CA LEU A 11 -4.15 -5.31 -4.95
C LEU A 11 -4.30 -3.81 -5.12
N ARG A 12 -5.34 -3.24 -4.50
CA ARG A 12 -5.60 -1.79 -4.49
C ARG A 12 -5.69 -1.20 -3.10
N ARG A 13 -5.82 -2.07 -2.09
CA ARG A 13 -6.07 -1.67 -0.71
C ARG A 13 -4.87 -1.92 0.17
N ASP A 14 -4.68 -1.04 1.14
CA ASP A 14 -3.67 -1.13 2.18
C ASP A 14 -4.35 -1.41 3.51
N LEU A 15 -4.15 -2.60 4.06
CA LEU A 15 -4.55 -2.94 5.41
C LEU A 15 -3.45 -2.43 6.36
N VAL A 16 -3.74 -1.35 7.05
CA VAL A 16 -2.76 -0.68 7.93
C VAL A 16 -2.77 -1.29 9.33
N HIS A 17 -3.95 -1.64 9.81
CA HIS A 17 -4.15 -2.11 11.17
C HIS A 17 -5.35 -3.05 11.24
N VAL A 18 -5.25 -4.11 12.03
CA VAL A 18 -6.38 -5.00 12.35
C VAL A 18 -6.80 -4.72 13.78
N ASP A 19 -8.06 -4.32 13.95
CA ASP A 19 -8.66 -4.17 15.27
C ASP A 19 -8.81 -5.55 15.91
N GLY A 20 -8.43 -5.68 17.17
CA GLY A 20 -8.53 -6.96 17.87
C GLY A 20 -7.94 -6.88 19.28
N GLN A 21 -7.90 -8.03 19.94
CA GLN A 21 -7.28 -8.17 21.26
C GLN A 21 -5.81 -7.72 21.24
N PRO A 22 -5.30 -7.06 22.28
CA PRO A 22 -3.89 -6.70 22.37
C PRO A 22 -2.97 -7.94 22.26
N PRO A 23 -1.83 -7.84 21.55
CA PRO A 23 -1.38 -6.67 20.83
C PRO A 23 -2.09 -6.51 19.47
N ALA A 24 -2.61 -5.31 19.22
CA ALA A 24 -3.19 -4.97 17.93
C ALA A 24 -2.23 -5.34 16.78
N TYR A 25 -2.73 -6.01 15.76
CA TYR A 25 -1.91 -6.44 14.64
C TYR A 25 -1.66 -5.25 13.71
N LEU A 26 -0.43 -4.74 13.76
CA LEU A 26 0.02 -3.69 12.85
C LEU A 26 0.61 -4.32 11.59
N ALA A 27 0.26 -3.79 10.44
CA ALA A 27 0.87 -4.19 9.19
C ALA A 27 2.38 -3.94 9.17
N LEU A 28 3.13 -4.79 8.45
CA LEU A 28 4.58 -4.69 8.35
C LEU A 28 5.07 -3.28 8.00
N PRO A 29 4.50 -2.57 6.99
CA PRO A 29 4.96 -1.22 6.66
C PRO A 29 4.79 -0.23 7.80
N LEU A 30 3.71 -0.33 8.58
CA LEU A 30 3.50 0.55 9.72
C LEU A 30 4.52 0.29 10.83
N ARG A 31 4.83 -0.97 11.12
CA ARG A 31 5.88 -1.33 12.09
C ARG A 31 7.27 -0.84 11.67
N LEU A 32 7.59 -0.98 10.39
CA LEU A 32 8.86 -0.48 9.85
C LEU A 32 8.96 1.03 9.97
N TRP A 33 7.87 1.74 9.64
CA TRP A 33 7.81 3.19 9.78
C TRP A 33 7.99 3.63 11.23
N GLU A 34 7.24 3.07 12.17
CA GLU A 34 7.36 3.38 13.60
C GLU A 34 8.78 3.16 14.11
N LYS A 35 9.39 2.05 13.72
CA LYS A 35 10.76 1.72 14.12
C LYS A 35 11.79 2.69 13.53
N ALA A 36 11.62 3.10 12.28
CA ALA A 36 12.54 4.00 11.59
C ALA A 36 12.48 5.44 12.12
N GLN A 37 11.30 5.90 12.55
CA GLN A 37 11.11 7.25 13.08
C GLN A 37 11.34 7.34 14.60
N GLY A 38 11.52 6.22 15.26
CA GLY A 38 11.75 6.18 16.72
C GLY A 38 10.57 6.62 17.55
N ASN A 39 9.35 6.70 16.98
CA ASN A 39 8.20 7.17 17.73
C ASN A 39 6.85 6.61 17.25
N GLN A 40 5.85 6.77 18.11
CA GLN A 40 4.46 6.36 17.89
C GLN A 40 3.61 7.43 17.16
N GLN A 41 4.23 8.37 16.48
CA GLN A 41 3.57 9.56 15.94
C GLN A 41 2.50 9.24 14.89
N LEU A 42 2.68 8.15 14.12
CA LEU A 42 1.65 7.72 13.17
C LEU A 42 0.36 7.26 13.85
N ARG A 43 0.44 6.66 15.02
CA ARG A 43 -0.78 6.25 15.76
C ARG A 43 -1.63 7.44 16.17
N SER A 44 -1.00 8.57 16.53
CA SER A 44 -1.72 9.81 16.79
C SER A 44 -2.27 10.44 15.51
N THR A 45 -1.53 10.33 14.40
CA THR A 45 -1.99 10.77 13.08
C THR A 45 -3.25 10.00 12.65
N PHE A 46 -3.32 8.69 12.89
CA PHE A 46 -4.53 7.91 12.60
C PHE A 46 -5.75 8.24 13.46
N LYS A 47 -5.57 8.95 14.57
CA LYS A 47 -6.68 9.49 15.37
C LYS A 47 -7.24 10.81 14.79
N ASN A 48 -6.58 11.40 13.80
CA ASN A 48 -7.07 12.61 13.15
C ASN A 48 -8.41 12.31 12.43
N PRO A 49 -9.49 13.05 12.73
CA PRO A 49 -10.79 12.84 12.12
C PRO A 49 -10.79 12.91 10.59
N GLN A 50 -9.96 13.78 10.01
CA GLN A 50 -9.83 13.90 8.54
C GLN A 50 -9.25 12.64 7.88
N LEU A 51 -8.42 11.90 8.60
CA LEU A 51 -7.90 10.62 8.13
C LEU A 51 -8.87 9.48 8.43
N GLN A 52 -9.63 9.58 9.52
CA GLN A 52 -10.64 8.57 9.86
C GLN A 52 -11.77 8.50 8.82
N SER A 53 -12.15 9.63 8.24
CA SER A 53 -13.17 9.67 7.17
C SER A 53 -12.74 8.99 5.87
N ARG A 54 -11.46 8.66 5.73
CA ARG A 54 -10.88 8.03 4.54
C ARG A 54 -10.64 6.53 4.68
N TRP A 55 -10.99 5.95 5.83
CA TRP A 55 -10.99 4.51 5.96
C TRP A 55 -12.13 3.90 5.15
N LEU A 56 -11.82 2.81 4.48
CA LEU A 56 -12.86 2.07 3.77
C LEU A 56 -13.85 1.49 4.75
N THR A 57 -15.11 1.62 4.42
CA THR A 57 -16.23 1.02 5.13
C THR A 57 -16.97 0.05 4.19
N PRO A 58 -17.71 -0.92 4.70
CA PRO A 58 -18.60 -1.72 3.87
C PRO A 58 -19.51 -0.80 3.03
N GLY A 59 -19.43 -0.88 1.72
CA GLY A 59 -20.20 -0.03 0.81
C GLY A 59 -19.52 1.27 0.39
N SER A 60 -18.22 1.47 0.67
CA SER A 60 -17.45 2.59 0.13
C SER A 60 -17.32 2.46 -1.40
N GLY A 61 -17.96 3.36 -2.14
CA GLY A 61 -17.92 3.38 -3.60
C GLY A 61 -18.34 2.06 -4.23
N GLY A 62 -17.60 1.60 -5.23
CA GLY A 62 -17.78 0.30 -5.88
C GLY A 62 -17.47 -0.92 -5.00
N TYR A 63 -17.02 -0.70 -3.76
CA TYR A 63 -16.66 -1.77 -2.81
C TYR A 63 -17.89 -2.28 -2.02
N ARG A 64 -18.94 -2.63 -2.71
CA ARG A 64 -20.11 -3.27 -2.09
C ARG A 64 -19.74 -4.69 -1.66
N GLN A 65 -20.05 -5.05 -0.41
CA GLN A 65 -19.82 -6.39 0.17
C GLN A 65 -18.33 -6.77 0.32
N VAL A 66 -17.43 -5.81 0.30
CA VAL A 66 -16.02 -6.08 0.56
C VAL A 66 -15.81 -6.22 2.08
N ASP A 67 -14.97 -7.18 2.45
CA ASP A 67 -14.47 -7.26 3.80
C ASP A 67 -13.60 -6.02 4.09
N ALA A 68 -14.18 -5.08 4.84
CA ALA A 68 -13.52 -3.87 5.30
C ALA A 68 -13.06 -4.01 6.76
N ALA A 69 -12.92 -5.23 7.27
CA ALA A 69 -12.42 -5.47 8.62
C ALA A 69 -11.02 -4.86 8.79
N GLY A 70 -10.79 -4.28 9.95
CA GLY A 70 -9.57 -3.52 10.23
C GLY A 70 -9.58 -2.13 9.58
N ARG A 71 -8.44 -1.47 9.64
CA ARG A 71 -8.22 -0.14 9.08
C ARG A 71 -7.65 -0.26 7.67
N GLN A 72 -8.50 -0.20 6.68
CA GLN A 72 -8.14 -0.29 5.26
C GLN A 72 -8.32 1.05 4.57
N ARG A 73 -7.49 1.31 3.56
CA ARG A 73 -7.56 2.50 2.71
C ARG A 73 -7.13 2.15 1.29
N MET A 74 -7.44 3.02 0.33
CA MET A 74 -6.89 2.88 -1.02
C MET A 74 -5.38 3.11 -0.99
N LEU A 75 -4.63 2.24 -1.65
CA LEU A 75 -3.19 2.34 -1.77
C LEU A 75 -2.82 3.24 -2.95
N SER A 76 -2.19 4.36 -2.65
CA SER A 76 -1.63 5.26 -3.67
C SER A 76 -0.25 4.77 -4.07
N PHE A 77 -0.17 4.05 -5.18
CA PHE A 77 1.09 3.61 -5.75
C PHE A 77 1.91 4.78 -6.28
N LEU A 78 3.23 4.68 -6.19
CA LEU A 78 4.16 5.52 -6.93
C LEU A 78 4.29 5.00 -8.37
N GLN A 79 4.89 5.79 -9.23
CA GLN A 79 5.21 5.35 -10.59
C GLN A 79 6.13 4.11 -10.57
N PRO A 80 6.00 3.20 -11.53
CA PRO A 80 6.95 2.10 -11.68
C PRO A 80 8.40 2.61 -11.72
N GLY A 81 9.32 1.86 -11.12
CA GLY A 81 10.72 2.26 -11.04
C GLY A 81 11.05 3.34 -10.01
N SER A 82 10.12 3.70 -9.13
CA SER A 82 10.37 4.72 -8.08
C SER A 82 11.36 4.27 -7.00
N PHE A 83 11.66 2.98 -6.91
CA PHE A 83 12.60 2.46 -5.93
C PHE A 83 13.85 1.94 -6.60
N PRO A 84 15.04 2.27 -6.09
CA PRO A 84 16.26 1.63 -6.55
C PRO A 84 16.24 0.15 -6.13
N ILE A 85 16.58 -0.73 -7.05
CA ILE A 85 16.62 -2.17 -6.86
C ILE A 85 18.05 -2.67 -7.10
N TRP A 86 18.55 -3.44 -6.16
CA TRP A 86 19.88 -4.06 -6.26
C TRP A 86 19.79 -5.56 -6.02
N ASN A 87 20.66 -6.28 -6.68
CA ASN A 87 20.83 -7.69 -6.38
C ASN A 87 21.49 -7.89 -5.01
N LEU A 88 21.10 -8.93 -4.30
CA LEU A 88 21.68 -9.26 -2.99
C LEU A 88 23.20 -9.46 -3.07
N SER A 89 23.72 -10.04 -4.14
CA SER A 89 25.16 -10.18 -4.37
C SER A 89 25.88 -8.83 -4.36
N SER A 90 25.28 -7.79 -4.96
CA SER A 90 25.89 -6.45 -4.97
C SER A 90 26.01 -5.86 -3.56
N LEU A 91 25.04 -6.19 -2.68
CA LEU A 91 25.12 -5.79 -1.27
C LEU A 91 26.21 -6.56 -0.53
N LEU A 92 26.29 -7.88 -0.72
CA LEU A 92 27.28 -8.74 -0.08
C LEU A 92 28.73 -8.42 -0.55
N ASP A 93 28.87 -8.07 -1.81
CA ASP A 93 30.16 -7.67 -2.42
C ASP A 93 30.56 -6.21 -2.11
N ASN A 94 29.79 -5.49 -1.27
CA ASN A 94 30.01 -4.07 -0.97
C ASN A 94 30.05 -3.15 -2.20
N LYS A 95 29.33 -3.50 -3.28
CA LYS A 95 29.27 -2.72 -4.52
C LYS A 95 28.28 -1.56 -4.45
N ILE A 96 27.40 -1.53 -3.42
CA ILE A 96 26.41 -0.48 -3.23
C ILE A 96 27.04 0.65 -2.41
N PRO A 97 26.99 1.91 -2.86
CA PRO A 97 27.52 3.03 -2.11
C PRO A 97 26.87 3.14 -0.72
N LYS A 98 27.68 3.34 0.31
CA LYS A 98 27.18 3.48 1.68
C LYS A 98 26.17 4.62 1.84
N ALA A 99 26.29 5.67 1.03
CA ALA A 99 25.35 6.80 1.02
C ALA A 99 23.94 6.38 0.59
N ASP A 100 23.81 5.36 -0.24
CA ASP A 100 22.52 4.86 -0.71
C ASP A 100 21.82 3.97 0.32
N LEU A 101 22.57 3.47 1.31
CA LEU A 101 22.07 2.61 2.38
C LEU A 101 21.84 3.37 3.69
N LYS A 102 22.71 4.34 3.99
CA LYS A 102 22.68 5.04 5.29
C LYS A 102 21.38 5.82 5.48
N GLY A 103 20.69 5.53 6.59
CA GLY A 103 19.44 6.22 6.96
C GLY A 103 18.24 5.82 6.10
N LYS A 104 18.35 4.74 5.32
CA LYS A 104 17.26 4.19 4.52
C LYS A 104 16.64 2.97 5.17
N ILE A 105 15.38 2.72 4.88
CA ILE A 105 14.75 1.44 5.16
C ILE A 105 15.03 0.54 3.96
N ILE A 106 15.65 -0.60 4.20
CA ILE A 106 16.00 -1.57 3.18
C ILE A 106 15.06 -2.75 3.31
N LEU A 107 14.37 -3.08 2.22
CA LEU A 107 13.54 -4.25 2.11
C LEU A 107 14.29 -5.32 1.32
N ILE A 108 14.32 -6.53 1.84
CA ILE A 108 14.92 -7.68 1.18
C ILE A 108 13.81 -8.71 0.94
N GLY A 109 13.65 -9.12 -0.30
CA GLY A 109 12.65 -10.09 -0.69
C GLY A 109 13.04 -10.82 -1.96
N SER A 110 12.35 -11.91 -2.24
CA SER A 110 12.54 -12.67 -3.46
C SER A 110 11.69 -12.08 -4.59
N VAL A 111 12.27 -12.11 -5.79
CA VAL A 111 11.58 -11.81 -7.05
C VAL A 111 11.52 -13.05 -7.96
N ALA A 112 11.81 -14.23 -7.39
CA ALA A 112 11.79 -15.47 -8.14
C ALA A 112 10.34 -15.92 -8.41
N PRO A 113 9.96 -16.16 -9.68
CA PRO A 113 8.59 -16.59 -10.04
C PRO A 113 8.15 -17.87 -9.35
N SER A 114 9.12 -18.73 -8.99
CA SER A 114 8.86 -20.00 -8.29
C SER A 114 8.28 -19.83 -6.89
N LEU A 115 8.49 -18.68 -6.25
CA LEU A 115 7.98 -18.39 -4.91
C LEU A 115 6.56 -17.82 -4.92
N ARG A 116 6.04 -17.44 -6.08
CA ARG A 116 4.68 -16.91 -6.28
C ARG A 116 4.33 -15.76 -5.31
N ASP A 117 5.30 -14.92 -4.99
CA ASP A 117 5.10 -13.71 -4.19
C ASP A 117 4.92 -12.50 -5.11
N ASP A 118 4.00 -12.64 -6.06
CA ASP A 118 3.71 -11.66 -7.10
C ASP A 118 2.25 -11.26 -7.05
N PHE A 119 1.98 -9.97 -7.26
CA PHE A 119 0.65 -9.39 -7.14
C PHE A 119 0.27 -8.60 -8.38
N ASN A 120 -0.97 -8.75 -8.82
CA ASN A 120 -1.57 -7.83 -9.76
C ASN A 120 -1.86 -6.50 -9.03
N THR A 121 -1.46 -5.40 -9.66
CA THR A 121 -1.69 -4.04 -9.15
C THR A 121 -2.33 -3.19 -10.25
N PRO A 122 -2.81 -1.99 -9.97
CA PRO A 122 -3.30 -1.09 -11.01
C PRO A 122 -2.28 -0.82 -12.13
N HIS A 123 -0.98 -0.84 -11.81
CA HIS A 123 0.07 -0.61 -12.81
C HIS A 123 0.26 -1.80 -13.75
N THR A 124 0.07 -3.03 -13.27
CA THR A 124 0.28 -4.23 -14.07
C THR A 124 -0.83 -4.45 -15.09
N ARG A 125 -2.05 -4.00 -14.79
CA ARG A 125 -3.22 -4.19 -15.63
C ARG A 125 -3.26 -3.30 -16.88
N PHE A 126 -2.55 -2.17 -16.87
CA PHE A 126 -2.55 -1.19 -17.94
C PHE A 126 -1.24 -1.16 -18.74
N SER A 127 -0.34 -2.09 -18.52
CA SER A 127 0.85 -2.21 -19.34
C SER A 127 0.46 -2.68 -20.73
N ALA A 128 0.66 -1.85 -21.74
CA ALA A 128 0.43 -2.20 -23.15
C ALA A 128 1.44 -3.26 -23.66
N ALA A 129 2.50 -3.52 -22.92
CA ALA A 129 3.40 -4.64 -23.18
C ALA A 129 2.69 -5.93 -22.77
N ALA A 130 2.55 -6.85 -23.71
CA ALA A 130 1.76 -8.08 -23.64
C ALA A 130 2.21 -9.12 -22.58
N GLN A 131 3.08 -8.76 -21.67
CA GLN A 131 3.39 -9.50 -20.47
C GLN A 131 2.88 -8.71 -19.29
N LEU A 132 1.81 -9.19 -18.69
CA LEU A 132 1.31 -8.75 -17.38
C LEU A 132 2.44 -8.93 -16.36
N ALA A 133 3.27 -7.90 -16.22
CA ALA A 133 4.33 -7.90 -15.22
C ALA A 133 3.65 -7.73 -13.85
N THR A 134 3.57 -8.81 -13.10
CA THR A 134 3.16 -8.75 -11.69
C THR A 134 4.17 -7.95 -10.88
N MET A 135 3.74 -7.39 -9.77
CA MET A 135 4.61 -6.66 -8.85
C MET A 135 5.04 -7.58 -7.72
N PRO A 136 6.35 -7.75 -7.47
CA PRO A 136 6.84 -8.54 -6.34
C PRO A 136 6.33 -8.02 -5.00
N GLY A 137 6.04 -8.92 -4.06
CA GLY A 137 5.52 -8.54 -2.73
C GLY A 137 6.42 -7.59 -1.96
N VAL A 138 7.74 -7.72 -2.10
CA VAL A 138 8.70 -6.79 -1.51
C VAL A 138 8.53 -5.36 -2.06
N GLU A 139 8.24 -5.19 -3.33
CA GLU A 139 7.97 -3.90 -3.96
C GLU A 139 6.60 -3.34 -3.53
N VAL A 140 5.58 -4.20 -3.41
CA VAL A 140 4.29 -3.82 -2.81
C VAL A 140 4.49 -3.24 -1.41
N HIS A 141 5.28 -3.87 -0.56
CA HIS A 141 5.61 -3.34 0.77
C HIS A 141 6.36 -2.01 0.72
N ALA A 142 7.21 -1.79 -0.28
CA ALA A 142 7.87 -0.49 -0.48
C ALA A 142 6.86 0.61 -0.83
N HIS A 143 5.89 0.34 -1.72
CA HIS A 143 4.81 1.29 -2.04
C HIS A 143 3.95 1.62 -0.83
N ARG A 144 3.56 0.61 -0.04
CA ARG A 144 2.80 0.79 1.20
C ARG A 144 3.56 1.66 2.21
N LEU A 145 4.85 1.39 2.40
CA LEU A 145 5.72 2.18 3.29
C LEU A 145 5.87 3.62 2.81
N ALA A 146 6.06 3.84 1.51
CA ALA A 146 6.13 5.17 0.92
C ALA A 146 4.81 5.95 1.10
N ALA A 147 3.67 5.29 0.96
CA ALA A 147 2.36 5.89 1.19
C ALA A 147 2.19 6.31 2.66
N LEU A 148 2.61 5.48 3.62
CA LEU A 148 2.62 5.82 5.06
C LEU A 148 3.58 6.98 5.37
N SER A 149 4.77 6.97 4.74
CA SER A 149 5.76 8.05 4.90
C SER A 149 5.21 9.40 4.45
N ARG A 150 4.47 9.43 3.35
CA ARG A 150 3.83 10.67 2.86
C ARG A 150 2.77 11.17 3.83
N LEU A 151 1.95 10.29 4.39
CA LEU A 151 0.98 10.64 5.42
C LEU A 151 1.64 11.22 6.67
N GLY A 152 2.69 10.60 7.15
CA GLY A 152 3.44 11.08 8.33
C GLY A 152 4.08 12.46 8.13
N LYS A 153 4.33 12.86 6.88
CA LYS A 153 4.85 14.19 6.52
C LYS A 153 3.75 15.23 6.23
N GLY A 154 2.50 14.91 6.53
CA GLY A 154 1.38 15.82 6.27
C GLY A 154 0.98 15.93 4.79
N ASN A 155 1.54 15.09 3.93
CA ASN A 155 1.17 15.05 2.52
C ASN A 155 -0.04 14.14 2.34
N HIS A 156 -1.21 14.74 2.22
CA HIS A 156 -2.51 14.07 2.23
C HIS A 156 -2.97 13.60 0.83
N TYR A 157 -2.07 13.39 -0.12
CA TYR A 157 -2.41 12.74 -1.39
C TYR A 157 -2.83 11.28 -1.13
N GLN A 158 -4.07 11.12 -0.80
CA GLN A 158 -4.73 9.83 -0.65
C GLN A 158 -5.82 9.73 -1.70
N MET A 159 -5.93 8.56 -2.32
CA MET A 159 -7.06 8.27 -3.18
C MET A 159 -8.31 8.14 -2.30
N ASP A 160 -9.29 9.00 -2.53
CA ASP A 160 -10.57 8.92 -1.88
C ASP A 160 -11.52 8.06 -2.71
N VAL A 161 -12.37 7.31 -2.04
CA VAL A 161 -13.44 6.55 -2.67
C VAL A 161 -14.72 7.37 -2.55
N LEU A 162 -15.39 7.59 -3.66
CA LEU A 162 -16.68 8.28 -3.64
C LEU A 162 -17.70 7.48 -2.84
N PRO A 163 -18.51 8.12 -2.01
CA PRO A 163 -19.65 7.45 -1.38
C PRO A 163 -20.58 6.84 -2.43
N ALA A 164 -21.13 5.65 -2.15
CA ALA A 164 -21.98 4.93 -3.10
C ALA A 164 -23.15 5.77 -3.65
N PHE A 165 -23.69 6.68 -2.84
CA PHE A 165 -24.76 7.59 -3.27
C PHE A 165 -24.28 8.58 -4.36
N THR A 166 -23.12 9.21 -4.16
CA THR A 166 -22.56 10.16 -5.14
C THR A 166 -22.15 9.45 -6.43
N GLU A 167 -21.63 8.25 -6.35
CA GLU A 167 -21.33 7.42 -7.50
C GLU A 167 -22.58 7.06 -8.29
N THR A 168 -23.67 6.69 -7.62
CA THR A 168 -24.94 6.39 -8.29
C THR A 168 -25.52 7.62 -9.00
N ILE A 169 -25.46 8.80 -8.37
CA ILE A 169 -25.89 10.04 -9.02
C ILE A 169 -25.02 10.36 -10.24
N ALA A 170 -23.71 10.26 -10.12
CA ALA A 170 -22.79 10.53 -11.23
C ALA A 170 -23.07 9.59 -12.42
N LEU A 171 -23.25 8.29 -12.15
CA LEU A 171 -23.63 7.33 -13.19
C LEU A 171 -24.97 7.64 -13.82
N ALA A 172 -26.00 8.01 -13.05
CA ALA A 172 -27.32 8.39 -13.57
C ALA A 172 -27.25 9.63 -14.47
N LEU A 173 -26.40 10.62 -14.15
CA LEU A 173 -26.21 11.81 -14.95
C LEU A 173 -25.43 11.55 -16.26
N ILE A 174 -24.57 10.56 -16.30
CA ILE A 174 -23.81 10.20 -17.51
C ILE A 174 -24.68 9.37 -18.48
N THR A 175 -25.67 8.64 -17.96
CA THR A 175 -26.52 7.74 -18.74
C THR A 175 -27.85 8.38 -19.17
N ALA A 176 -28.14 9.59 -18.74
CA ALA A 176 -29.32 10.36 -19.10
C ALA A 176 -29.05 11.25 -20.35
#